data_d22192426002caecb3039ce66addd7d8
#
_entry.id   d22192426002caecb3039ce66addd7d8
#
_cell.length_a   1.000
_cell.length_b   1.000
_cell.length_c   1.000
_cell.angle_alpha   90.00
_cell.angle_beta   90.00
_cell.angle_gamma   90.00
#
_symmetry.space_group_name_H-M   'P 1'
#
loop_
_entity.id
_entity.type
_entity.pdbx_description
1 polymer ?
#
loop_
_entity_poly.entity_id
_entity_poly.type
_entity_poly.pdbx_seq_one_letter_code
_entity_poly.pdbx_strand_id
1 'polypeptide(L)'
;MLPSSPMFIVRSILLLWCLLVGIGLMVAPSVLAASPAEPLNIVVTIPVLKDLAQQVGGDHVKVTSLLNGYENEHTYSPRPSDLVAVRKARLLFEVGIGLEVWVSSLVKNAGSPSLRIVTTSQGIGLIRDRADHRDGMHQGEKTAGSAIWRVERMAPTPGAWMPCGR
;
A
#
# COMPACT_ATOMS: atom_id res chain seq x y z
N MET A 1 65.01 32.31 -35.10
CA MET A 1 64.40 31.72 -36.31
C MET A 1 63.66 30.46 -35.87
N LEU A 2 62.33 30.54 -35.77
CA LEU A 2 61.48 29.39 -35.45
C LEU A 2 61.14 28.63 -36.74
N PRO A 3 61.29 27.32 -36.81
CA PRO A 3 60.94 26.54 -37.97
C PRO A 3 59.45 26.52 -38.15
N SER A 4 58.93 27.32 -39.05
CA SER A 4 57.54 27.38 -39.45
C SER A 4 57.21 26.30 -40.47
N SER A 5 57.40 25.02 -40.11
CA SER A 5 56.88 23.94 -40.96
C SER A 5 55.47 23.64 -40.56
N PRO A 6 54.49 23.66 -41.51
CA PRO A 6 53.07 23.48 -41.24
C PRO A 6 52.76 22.14 -40.54
N MET A 7 53.70 21.22 -40.65
CA MET A 7 53.61 19.86 -40.06
C MET A 7 53.66 19.87 -38.54
N PHE A 8 54.32 20.82 -37.88
CA PHE A 8 54.35 20.94 -36.42
C PHE A 8 53.04 21.49 -35.87
N ILE A 9 52.40 22.41 -36.59
CA ILE A 9 51.12 23.00 -36.21
C ILE A 9 50.03 21.93 -36.29
N VAL A 10 49.98 21.13 -37.35
CA VAL A 10 49.02 20.06 -37.53
C VAL A 10 49.16 18.97 -36.44
N ARG A 11 50.40 18.61 -36.11
CA ARG A 11 50.66 17.63 -35.00
C ARG A 11 50.20 18.15 -33.63
N SER A 12 50.45 19.42 -33.35
CA SER A 12 50.00 20.04 -32.09
C SER A 12 48.49 20.11 -31.96
N ILE A 13 47.80 20.44 -33.05
CA ILE A 13 46.34 20.47 -33.09
C ILE A 13 45.75 19.05 -32.89
N LEU A 14 46.33 18.04 -33.54
CA LEU A 14 45.89 16.64 -33.38
C LEU A 14 46.08 16.14 -31.94
N LEU A 15 47.22 16.47 -31.31
CA LEU A 15 47.48 16.09 -29.92
C LEU A 15 46.52 16.80 -28.96
N LEU A 16 46.22 18.05 -29.20
CA LEU A 16 45.27 18.83 -28.39
C LEU A 16 43.84 18.26 -28.53
N TRP A 17 43.47 17.86 -29.75
CA TRP A 17 42.17 17.19 -30.01
C TRP A 17 42.05 15.83 -29.31
N CYS A 18 43.11 15.00 -29.40
CA CYS A 18 43.15 13.72 -28.70
C CYS A 18 43.10 13.90 -27.17
N LEU A 19 43.74 14.93 -26.64
CA LEU A 19 43.71 15.22 -25.22
C LEU A 19 42.31 15.69 -24.76
N LEU A 20 41.65 16.55 -25.55
CA LEU A 20 40.28 17.00 -25.27
C LEU A 20 39.25 15.86 -25.35
N VAL A 21 39.38 14.99 -26.37
CA VAL A 21 38.52 13.80 -26.51
C VAL A 21 38.78 12.81 -25.37
N GLY A 22 40.04 12.61 -24.97
CA GLY A 22 40.42 11.73 -23.86
C GLY A 22 39.85 12.23 -22.51
N ILE A 23 39.90 13.52 -22.24
CA ILE A 23 39.32 14.13 -21.04
C ILE A 23 37.78 14.02 -21.07
N GLY A 24 37.15 14.20 -22.24
CA GLY A 24 35.71 14.08 -22.43
C GLY A 24 35.18 12.66 -22.15
N LEU A 25 35.96 11.62 -22.48
CA LEU A 25 35.58 10.22 -22.17
C LEU A 25 35.76 9.87 -20.69
N MET A 26 36.65 10.55 -19.96
CA MET A 26 36.85 10.29 -18.52
C MET A 26 35.76 10.92 -17.63
N VAL A 27 35.02 11.91 -18.15
CA VAL A 27 33.86 12.49 -17.47
C VAL A 27 32.60 11.76 -17.95
N ALA A 28 32.59 10.41 -17.87
CA ALA A 28 31.34 9.68 -17.96
C ALA A 28 30.49 10.09 -16.74
N PRO A 29 29.28 10.66 -16.93
CA PRO A 29 28.42 10.90 -15.80
C PRO A 29 28.16 9.54 -15.16
N SER A 30 28.63 9.37 -13.92
CA SER A 30 28.19 8.26 -13.09
C SER A 30 26.69 8.42 -12.95
N VAL A 31 25.93 7.77 -13.83
CA VAL A 31 24.49 7.60 -13.65
C VAL A 31 24.40 6.88 -12.32
N LEU A 32 24.13 7.65 -11.25
CA LEU A 32 23.78 7.09 -9.95
C LEU A 32 22.56 6.21 -10.25
N ALA A 33 22.82 4.91 -10.45
CA ALA A 33 21.76 3.93 -10.48
C ALA A 33 21.07 4.06 -9.13
N ALA A 34 19.91 4.73 -9.09
CA ALA A 34 19.08 4.78 -7.91
C ALA A 34 18.86 3.34 -7.50
N SER A 35 19.43 2.95 -6.37
CA SER A 35 19.20 1.63 -5.79
C SER A 35 17.68 1.44 -5.73
N PRO A 36 17.12 0.34 -6.26
CA PRO A 36 15.69 0.12 -6.18
C PRO A 36 15.28 0.26 -4.71
N ALA A 37 14.40 1.20 -4.45
CA ALA A 37 13.92 1.46 -3.10
C ALA A 37 13.30 0.15 -2.57
N GLU A 38 13.68 -0.26 -1.35
CA GLU A 38 13.12 -1.45 -0.74
C GLU A 38 11.60 -1.31 -0.66
N PRO A 39 10.81 -2.32 -1.11
CA PRO A 39 9.36 -2.21 -1.12
C PRO A 39 8.81 -2.02 0.30
N LEU A 40 7.82 -1.17 0.43
CA LEU A 40 7.17 -0.86 1.70
C LEU A 40 6.43 -2.09 2.23
N ASN A 41 6.81 -2.57 3.42
CA ASN A 41 6.14 -3.70 4.07
C ASN A 41 4.79 -3.26 4.64
N ILE A 42 3.71 -3.85 4.13
CA ILE A 42 2.33 -3.61 4.53
C ILE A 42 1.73 -4.91 5.04
N VAL A 43 1.02 -4.83 6.16
CA VAL A 43 0.19 -5.91 6.68
C VAL A 43 -1.27 -5.50 6.54
N VAL A 44 -2.12 -6.43 6.14
CA VAL A 44 -3.57 -6.24 6.05
C VAL A 44 -4.27 -7.35 6.80
N THR A 45 -5.45 -7.09 7.32
CA THR A 45 -6.21 -8.07 8.08
C THR A 45 -6.82 -9.14 7.18
N ILE A 46 -7.46 -8.73 6.09
CA ILE A 46 -8.23 -9.61 5.19
C ILE A 46 -7.69 -9.60 3.75
N PRO A 47 -7.90 -10.69 2.98
CA PRO A 47 -7.38 -10.82 1.61
C PRO A 47 -7.84 -9.74 0.64
N VAL A 48 -9.07 -9.24 0.77
CA VAL A 48 -9.59 -8.17 -0.09
C VAL A 48 -8.75 -6.90 0.01
N LEU A 49 -8.34 -6.54 1.24
CA LEU A 49 -7.46 -5.38 1.45
C LEU A 49 -6.06 -5.62 0.85
N LYS A 50 -5.60 -6.89 0.82
CA LYS A 50 -4.34 -7.25 0.17
C LYS A 50 -4.40 -6.97 -1.33
N ASP A 51 -5.45 -7.42 -1.99
CA ASP A 51 -5.60 -7.24 -3.45
C ASP A 51 -5.66 -5.75 -3.80
N LEU A 52 -6.43 -4.97 -3.04
CA LEU A 52 -6.53 -3.52 -3.25
C LEU A 52 -5.18 -2.82 -3.04
N ALA A 53 -4.50 -3.12 -1.93
CA ALA A 53 -3.21 -2.51 -1.62
C ALA A 53 -2.14 -2.88 -2.66
N GLN A 54 -2.17 -4.11 -3.18
CA GLN A 54 -1.22 -4.58 -4.19
C GLN A 54 -1.49 -3.96 -5.56
N GLN A 55 -2.77 -3.80 -5.95
CA GLN A 55 -3.13 -3.13 -7.19
C GLN A 55 -2.72 -1.65 -7.21
N VAL A 56 -2.83 -0.97 -6.09
CA VAL A 56 -2.45 0.44 -5.98
C VAL A 56 -0.93 0.61 -5.84
N GLY A 57 -0.29 -0.23 -5.03
CA GLY A 57 1.13 -0.10 -4.69
C GLY A 57 2.09 -0.75 -5.69
N GLY A 58 1.63 -1.71 -6.50
CA GLY A 58 2.45 -2.43 -7.49
C GLY A 58 3.71 -3.01 -6.86
N ASP A 59 4.85 -2.79 -7.52
CA ASP A 59 6.16 -3.27 -7.11
C ASP A 59 6.77 -2.48 -5.93
N HIS A 60 6.14 -1.37 -5.54
CA HIS A 60 6.63 -0.54 -4.43
C HIS A 60 6.19 -1.04 -3.06
N VAL A 61 5.33 -2.05 -3.00
CA VAL A 61 4.78 -2.59 -1.76
C VAL A 61 4.91 -4.10 -1.67
N LYS A 62 5.14 -4.58 -0.45
CA LYS A 62 5.07 -6.00 -0.10
C LYS A 62 3.93 -6.19 0.87
N VAL A 63 2.81 -6.76 0.40
CA VAL A 63 1.59 -6.88 1.19
C VAL A 63 1.42 -8.30 1.72
N THR A 64 1.25 -8.41 3.04
CA THR A 64 0.98 -9.68 3.74
C THR A 64 -0.41 -9.63 4.36
N SER A 65 -1.27 -10.60 4.05
CA SER A 65 -2.57 -10.76 4.71
C SER A 65 -2.43 -11.66 5.94
N LEU A 66 -3.06 -11.31 7.04
CA LEU A 66 -3.09 -12.11 8.26
C LEU A 66 -4.08 -13.27 8.14
N LEU A 67 -5.26 -12.99 7.57
CA LEU A 67 -6.25 -14.02 7.26
C LEU A 67 -6.09 -14.51 5.81
N ASN A 68 -6.45 -15.76 5.58
CA ASN A 68 -6.42 -16.42 4.26
C ASN A 68 -7.81 -16.43 3.58
N GLY A 69 -8.84 -15.88 4.26
CA GLY A 69 -10.21 -15.85 3.76
C GLY A 69 -11.07 -17.09 4.11
N TYR A 70 -10.50 -18.03 4.84
CA TYR A 70 -11.23 -19.19 5.38
C TYR A 70 -11.49 -19.08 6.88
N GLU A 71 -10.78 -18.18 7.54
CA GLU A 71 -10.95 -17.90 8.97
C GLU A 71 -12.08 -16.89 9.19
N ASN A 72 -12.70 -16.97 10.38
CA ASN A 72 -13.66 -15.98 10.81
C ASN A 72 -12.94 -14.76 11.40
N GLU A 73 -13.19 -13.58 10.85
CA GLU A 73 -12.53 -12.33 11.20
C GLU A 73 -12.79 -11.91 12.65
N HIS A 74 -13.97 -12.24 13.18
CA HIS A 74 -14.35 -11.88 14.56
C HIS A 74 -13.66 -12.74 15.62
N THR A 75 -13.37 -14.00 15.30
CA THR A 75 -12.87 -14.98 16.27
C THR A 75 -11.42 -15.42 15.99
N TYR A 76 -10.76 -14.76 15.06
CA TYR A 76 -9.38 -15.08 14.70
C TYR A 76 -8.45 -14.93 15.91
N SER A 77 -7.58 -15.92 16.11
CA SER A 77 -6.53 -15.89 17.12
C SER A 77 -5.19 -15.69 16.42
N PRO A 78 -4.53 -14.55 16.63
CA PRO A 78 -3.25 -14.25 15.98
C PRO A 78 -2.16 -15.26 16.33
N ARG A 79 -1.39 -15.66 15.33
CA ARG A 79 -0.25 -16.57 15.43
C ARG A 79 1.05 -15.82 15.76
N PRO A 80 2.07 -16.48 16.28
CA PRO A 80 3.38 -15.86 16.46
C PRO A 80 3.98 -15.26 15.18
N SER A 81 3.71 -15.88 14.01
CA SER A 81 4.09 -15.35 12.70
C SER A 81 3.50 -13.99 12.40
N ASP A 82 2.26 -13.75 12.86
CA ASP A 82 1.54 -12.49 12.62
C ASP A 82 2.17 -11.36 13.43
N LEU A 83 2.60 -11.65 14.65
CA LEU A 83 3.38 -10.70 15.46
C LEU A 83 4.66 -10.27 14.75
N VAL A 84 5.36 -11.23 14.14
CA VAL A 84 6.59 -10.95 13.38
C VAL A 84 6.27 -10.11 12.14
N ALA A 85 5.19 -10.42 11.43
CA ALA A 85 4.77 -9.67 10.25
C ALA A 85 4.42 -8.22 10.61
N VAL A 86 3.63 -8.02 11.66
CA VAL A 86 3.22 -6.68 12.14
C VAL A 86 4.43 -5.88 12.63
N ARG A 87 5.38 -6.52 13.32
CA ARG A 87 6.61 -5.85 13.80
C ARG A 87 7.46 -5.31 12.66
N LYS A 88 7.51 -6.00 11.52
CA LYS A 88 8.27 -5.60 10.33
C LYS A 88 7.52 -4.65 9.41
N ALA A 89 6.23 -4.47 9.64
CA ALA A 89 5.39 -3.63 8.80
C ALA A 89 5.55 -2.14 9.14
N ARG A 90 5.35 -1.31 8.13
CA ARG A 90 5.23 0.16 8.27
C ARG A 90 3.78 0.60 8.32
N LEU A 91 2.90 -0.16 7.65
CA LEU A 91 1.46 0.10 7.62
C LEU A 91 0.70 -1.18 7.96
N LEU A 92 -0.40 -1.02 8.68
CA LEU A 92 -1.41 -2.06 8.90
C LEU A 92 -2.75 -1.49 8.46
N PHE A 93 -3.41 -2.18 7.53
CA PHE A 93 -4.78 -1.86 7.14
C PHE A 93 -5.75 -2.83 7.81
N GLU A 94 -6.78 -2.27 8.44
CA GLU A 94 -7.91 -3.00 9.01
C GLU A 94 -9.22 -2.42 8.47
N VAL A 95 -10.28 -3.20 8.49
CA VAL A 95 -11.63 -2.70 8.18
C VAL A 95 -12.14 -1.85 9.33
N GLY A 96 -11.95 -2.30 10.55
CA GLY A 96 -12.47 -1.67 11.75
C GLY A 96 -13.94 -2.02 12.00
N ILE A 97 -14.69 -1.12 12.66
CA ILE A 97 -16.12 -1.26 12.99
C ILE A 97 -16.43 -2.52 13.81
N GLY A 98 -15.46 -3.00 14.59
CA GLY A 98 -15.63 -4.20 15.41
C GLY A 98 -15.47 -5.52 14.63
N LEU A 99 -15.02 -5.48 13.37
CA LEU A 99 -14.78 -6.69 12.59
C LEU A 99 -13.58 -7.48 13.15
N GLU A 100 -12.47 -6.80 13.39
CA GLU A 100 -11.22 -7.40 13.83
C GLU A 100 -10.84 -6.96 15.26
N VAL A 101 -11.63 -7.38 16.23
CA VAL A 101 -11.44 -6.99 17.66
C VAL A 101 -10.07 -7.37 18.23
N TRP A 102 -9.41 -8.35 17.65
CA TRP A 102 -8.11 -8.88 18.08
C TRP A 102 -6.92 -8.02 17.63
N VAL A 103 -7.09 -7.12 16.64
CA VAL A 103 -6.00 -6.32 16.06
C VAL A 103 -5.34 -5.42 17.10
N SER A 104 -6.11 -4.79 17.98
CA SER A 104 -5.58 -3.92 19.04
C SER A 104 -4.60 -4.65 19.96
N SER A 105 -4.92 -5.87 20.35
CA SER A 105 -4.05 -6.74 21.17
C SER A 105 -2.80 -7.17 20.40
N LEU A 106 -2.97 -7.54 19.13
CA LEU A 106 -1.86 -7.94 18.26
C LEU A 106 -0.84 -6.79 18.09
N VAL A 107 -1.30 -5.59 17.79
CA VAL A 107 -0.44 -4.41 17.62
C VAL A 107 0.30 -4.06 18.91
N LYS A 108 -0.40 -4.07 20.04
CA LYS A 108 0.19 -3.84 21.36
C LYS A 108 1.31 -4.85 21.65
N ASN A 109 1.07 -6.12 21.37
CA ASN A 109 2.03 -7.19 21.61
C ASN A 109 3.21 -7.17 20.61
N ALA A 110 2.98 -6.70 19.38
CA ALA A 110 4.04 -6.56 18.38
C ALA A 110 5.05 -5.46 18.77
N GLY A 111 4.61 -4.43 19.49
CA GLY A 111 5.47 -3.37 20.01
C GLY A 111 6.26 -2.62 18.95
N SER A 112 5.67 -2.38 17.77
CA SER A 112 6.33 -1.68 16.67
C SER A 112 6.09 -0.17 16.76
N PRO A 113 7.11 0.65 17.08
CA PRO A 113 6.94 2.10 17.23
C PRO A 113 6.75 2.82 15.90
N SER A 114 7.11 2.19 14.79
CA SER A 114 7.03 2.77 13.45
C SER A 114 5.78 2.36 12.67
N LEU A 115 4.94 1.49 13.24
CA LEU A 115 3.73 1.01 12.61
C LEU A 115 2.65 2.10 12.61
N ARG A 116 2.06 2.34 11.45
CA ARG A 116 0.87 3.20 11.31
C ARG A 116 -0.33 2.32 10.98
N ILE A 117 -1.41 2.51 11.71
CA ILE A 117 -2.68 1.79 11.50
C ILE A 117 -3.59 2.67 10.66
N VAL A 118 -4.23 2.07 9.66
CA VAL A 118 -5.20 2.71 8.78
C VAL A 118 -6.49 1.89 8.85
N THR A 119 -7.51 2.47 9.46
CA THR A 119 -8.85 1.89 9.52
C THR A 119 -9.62 2.32 8.28
N THR A 120 -9.90 1.39 7.38
CA THR A 120 -10.46 1.68 6.05
C THR A 120 -11.93 2.13 6.09
N SER A 121 -12.65 1.83 7.16
CA SER A 121 -14.02 2.32 7.38
C SER A 121 -14.11 3.74 7.94
N GLN A 122 -12.99 4.36 8.26
CA GLN A 122 -12.98 5.70 8.83
C GLN A 122 -13.51 6.72 7.81
N GLY A 123 -14.49 7.52 8.22
CA GLY A 123 -15.12 8.52 7.36
C GLY A 123 -16.29 8.01 6.52
N ILE A 124 -16.64 6.72 6.63
CA ILE A 124 -17.80 6.14 5.94
C ILE A 124 -19.04 6.28 6.84
N GLY A 125 -20.15 6.79 6.26
CA GLY A 125 -21.44 6.84 6.94
C GLY A 125 -22.00 5.43 7.11
N LEU A 126 -22.11 4.97 8.35
CA LEU A 126 -22.66 3.64 8.64
C LEU A 126 -24.18 3.66 8.56
N ILE A 127 -24.76 2.74 7.81
CA ILE A 127 -26.19 2.48 7.83
C ILE A 127 -26.50 1.65 9.09
N ARG A 128 -27.17 2.28 10.04
CA ARG A 128 -27.67 1.59 11.23
C ARG A 128 -29.05 1.05 10.93
N ASP A 129 -29.25 -0.25 11.06
CA ASP A 129 -30.58 -0.81 11.04
C ASP A 129 -31.32 -0.31 12.29
N ARG A 130 -32.35 0.53 12.11
CA ARG A 130 -33.31 0.81 13.17
C ARG A 130 -34.13 -0.45 13.32
N ALA A 131 -33.67 -1.35 14.18
CA ALA A 131 -34.56 -2.34 14.71
C ALA A 131 -35.67 -1.59 15.44
N ASP A 132 -36.81 -1.46 14.79
CA ASP A 132 -38.04 -0.97 15.38
C ASP A 132 -38.50 -2.04 16.38
N HIS A 133 -37.92 -1.99 17.58
CA HIS A 133 -38.38 -2.80 18.69
C HIS A 133 -39.73 -2.23 19.19
N ARG A 134 -40.76 -2.46 18.42
CA ARG A 134 -42.07 -2.67 18.98
C ARG A 134 -42.17 -4.16 19.31
N ASP A 135 -41.71 -4.51 20.47
CA ASP A 135 -42.38 -5.55 21.27
C ASP A 135 -41.68 -5.60 22.62
N GLY A 136 -42.54 -5.48 23.63
CA GLY A 136 -42.18 -5.37 25.02
C GLY A 136 -41.61 -6.65 25.61
N MET A 137 -40.92 -6.45 26.72
CA MET A 137 -40.56 -7.40 27.75
C MET A 137 -39.66 -8.58 27.35
N HIS A 138 -38.36 -8.37 27.50
CA HIS A 138 -37.57 -9.25 28.38
C HIS A 138 -36.28 -8.52 28.76
N GLN A 139 -36.11 -8.30 30.05
CA GLN A 139 -34.87 -7.84 30.67
C GLN A 139 -33.80 -8.91 30.55
N GLY A 140 -32.61 -8.49 30.23
CA GLY A 140 -31.39 -9.24 30.51
C GLY A 140 -30.74 -9.83 29.30
N GLU A 141 -29.89 -9.08 28.63
CA GLU A 141 -28.52 -9.49 28.28
C GLU A 141 -27.86 -8.36 27.47
N LYS A 142 -26.85 -7.78 28.05
CA LYS A 142 -25.98 -6.82 27.34
C LYS A 142 -25.08 -7.61 26.39
N THR A 143 -25.54 -7.88 25.19
CA THR A 143 -24.70 -8.38 24.12
C THR A 143 -24.42 -7.26 23.12
N ALA A 144 -23.13 -7.05 22.87
CA ALA A 144 -22.63 -6.14 21.86
C ALA A 144 -23.32 -6.38 20.53
N GLY A 145 -23.94 -5.31 19.99
CA GLY A 145 -24.79 -5.40 18.81
C GLY A 145 -24.04 -5.89 17.59
N SER A 146 -24.59 -6.92 16.99
CA SER A 146 -24.22 -7.39 15.67
C SER A 146 -24.65 -6.32 14.64
N ALA A 147 -23.69 -5.64 14.04
CA ALA A 147 -23.93 -4.79 12.88
C ALA A 147 -24.19 -5.70 11.67
N ILE A 148 -25.46 -5.85 11.29
CA ILE A 148 -25.83 -6.57 10.07
C ILE A 148 -25.72 -5.61 8.90
N TRP A 149 -24.82 -5.89 7.98
CA TRP A 149 -24.64 -5.16 6.74
C TRP A 149 -25.77 -5.50 5.76
N ARG A 150 -26.67 -4.56 5.54
CA ARG A 150 -27.60 -4.64 4.40
C ARG A 150 -27.03 -3.76 3.28
N VAL A 151 -26.51 -4.40 2.25
CA VAL A 151 -26.23 -3.73 0.98
C VAL A 151 -27.58 -3.42 0.31
N GLU A 152 -28.06 -2.22 0.49
CA GLU A 152 -29.19 -1.75 -0.29
C GLU A 152 -28.68 -1.54 -1.72
N ARG A 153 -29.14 -2.41 -2.64
CA ARG A 153 -28.94 -2.25 -4.08
C ARG A 153 -29.52 -0.89 -4.47
N MET A 154 -28.68 0.08 -4.76
CA MET A 154 -29.08 1.22 -5.56
C MET A 154 -29.52 0.66 -6.90
N ALA A 155 -30.82 0.48 -7.09
CA ALA A 155 -31.37 0.23 -8.40
C ALA A 155 -30.98 1.42 -9.28
N PRO A 156 -30.34 1.19 -10.45
CA PRO A 156 -30.08 2.28 -11.38
C PRO A 156 -31.43 2.85 -11.81
N THR A 157 -31.57 4.17 -11.70
CA THR A 157 -32.71 4.89 -12.25
C THR A 157 -32.89 4.50 -13.72
N PRO A 158 -34.08 4.04 -14.16
CA PRO A 158 -34.32 3.71 -15.55
C PRO A 158 -34.24 5.01 -16.38
N GLY A 159 -33.24 5.12 -17.24
CA GLY A 159 -33.12 6.25 -18.18
C GLY A 159 -31.72 6.72 -18.56
N ALA A 160 -30.62 6.14 -18.06
CA ALA A 160 -29.27 6.63 -18.33
C ALA A 160 -28.40 5.71 -19.20
N TRP A 161 -28.96 5.00 -20.15
CA TRP A 161 -28.17 4.32 -21.18
C TRP A 161 -28.36 5.04 -22.51
N MET A 162 -27.46 5.99 -22.82
CA MET A 162 -27.25 6.42 -24.19
C MET A 162 -26.35 5.40 -24.88
N PRO A 163 -26.75 4.84 -26.04
CA PRO A 163 -25.87 3.97 -26.80
C PRO A 163 -24.75 4.80 -27.42
N CYS A 164 -23.50 4.36 -27.23
CA CYS A 164 -22.36 4.87 -27.95
C CYS A 164 -22.53 4.45 -29.40
N GLY A 165 -22.92 5.39 -30.28
CA GLY A 165 -23.02 5.20 -31.72
C GLY A 165 -21.63 5.19 -32.35
N ARG A 166 -21.45 4.23 -33.22
CA ARG A 166 -20.50 3.97 -34.33
C ARG A 166 -19.30 4.88 -34.50
#